data_13ddd4a5da87c3639882bbfe00c1ab50
#
_entry.id   13ddd4a5da87c3639882bbfe00c1ab50
#
_cell.length_a   1.000
_cell.length_b   1.000
_cell.length_c   1.000
_cell.angle_alpha   90.00
_cell.angle_beta   90.00
_cell.angle_gamma   90.00
#
_symmetry.space_group_name_H-M   'P 1'
#
loop_
_entity.id
_entity.type
_entity.pdbx_description
1 polymer ?
#
loop_
_entity_poly.entity_id
_entity_poly.type
_entity_poly.pdbx_seq_one_letter_code
_entity_poly.pdbx_strand_id
1 'polypeptide(L)'
;MNKIGLKFKLKRESFGLTQSDFSKALGITQGYLSDVENGIKIPSDTLLLLFEHIIQSKEEEMYKAKYMMLAEEHMVALQQVLSLKDQISSLEKEVPAFPRKLRKKLSNIITR
;
A
#
# COMPACT_ATOMS: atom_id res chain seq x y z
N MET A 1 -14.72 -30.74 6.35
CA MET A 1 -14.76 -29.42 5.69
C MET A 1 -13.51 -29.21 4.85
N ASN A 2 -13.69 -28.87 3.59
CA ASN A 2 -12.58 -28.64 2.68
C ASN A 2 -12.02 -27.23 2.91
N LYS A 3 -10.83 -27.14 3.54
CA LYS A 3 -10.18 -25.87 3.83
C LYS A 3 -9.83 -25.07 2.56
N ILE A 4 -9.67 -25.74 1.43
CA ILE A 4 -9.38 -25.12 0.14
C ILE A 4 -10.57 -24.29 -0.34
N GLY A 5 -11.78 -24.81 -0.24
CA GLY A 5 -12.99 -24.08 -0.62
C GLY A 5 -13.19 -22.82 0.22
N LEU A 6 -12.94 -22.91 1.52
CA LEU A 6 -13.01 -21.75 2.41
C LEU A 6 -11.95 -20.70 2.04
N LYS A 7 -10.76 -21.12 1.68
CA LYS A 7 -9.69 -20.23 1.22
C LYS A 7 -10.11 -19.45 -0.04
N PHE A 8 -10.71 -20.12 -1.02
CA PHE A 8 -11.25 -19.47 -2.22
C PHE A 8 -12.28 -18.39 -1.85
N LYS A 9 -13.22 -18.75 -1.00
CA LYS A 9 -14.29 -17.84 -0.58
C LYS A 9 -13.75 -16.61 0.16
N LEU A 10 -12.88 -16.83 1.14
CA LEU A 10 -12.33 -15.76 1.98
C LEU A 10 -11.48 -14.78 1.13
N LYS A 11 -10.64 -15.30 0.24
CA LYS A 11 -9.84 -14.45 -0.64
C LYS A 11 -10.71 -13.67 -1.61
N ARG A 12 -11.71 -14.32 -2.21
CA ARG A 12 -12.66 -13.66 -3.08
C ARG A 12 -13.36 -12.49 -2.37
N GLU A 13 -13.87 -12.73 -1.18
CA GLU A 13 -14.56 -11.71 -0.38
C GLU A 13 -13.62 -10.58 0.04
N SER A 14 -12.36 -10.90 0.36
CA SER A 14 -11.37 -9.90 0.75
C SER A 14 -11.06 -8.90 -0.37
N PHE A 15 -11.22 -9.31 -1.64
CA PHE A 15 -11.06 -8.42 -2.79
C PHE A 15 -12.36 -7.77 -3.24
N GLY A 16 -13.48 -8.04 -2.56
CA GLY A 16 -14.77 -7.47 -2.91
C GLY A 16 -15.36 -8.03 -4.21
N LEU A 17 -14.95 -9.22 -4.62
CA LEU A 17 -15.40 -9.85 -5.86
C LEU A 17 -16.62 -10.74 -5.63
N THR A 18 -17.54 -10.72 -6.59
CA THR A 18 -18.65 -11.69 -6.62
C THR A 18 -18.16 -13.03 -7.15
N GLN A 19 -18.94 -14.11 -6.93
CA GLN A 19 -18.64 -15.41 -7.53
C GLN A 19 -18.60 -15.33 -9.06
N SER A 20 -19.48 -14.54 -9.66
CA SER A 20 -19.50 -14.34 -11.10
C SER A 20 -18.20 -13.72 -11.62
N ASP A 21 -17.74 -12.65 -10.97
CA ASP A 21 -16.52 -11.95 -11.37
C ASP A 21 -15.29 -12.84 -11.19
N PHE A 22 -15.20 -13.54 -10.07
CA PHE A 22 -14.06 -14.39 -9.78
C PHE A 22 -14.01 -15.62 -10.69
N SER A 23 -15.18 -16.22 -10.99
CA SER A 23 -15.27 -17.36 -11.93
C SER A 23 -14.77 -16.96 -13.32
N LYS A 24 -15.10 -15.76 -13.79
CA LYS A 24 -14.60 -15.23 -15.07
C LYS A 24 -13.07 -15.08 -15.06
N ALA A 25 -12.53 -14.55 -13.98
CA ALA A 25 -11.07 -14.39 -13.83
C ALA A 25 -10.36 -15.75 -13.83
N LEU A 26 -10.97 -16.77 -13.23
CA LEU A 26 -10.43 -18.13 -13.18
C LEU A 26 -10.72 -18.96 -14.45
N GLY A 27 -11.56 -18.47 -15.35
CA GLY A 27 -11.94 -19.21 -16.56
C GLY A 27 -12.83 -20.42 -16.30
N ILE A 28 -13.64 -20.38 -15.24
CA ILE A 28 -14.57 -21.45 -14.85
C ILE A 28 -15.99 -20.91 -14.76
N THR A 29 -16.96 -21.80 -14.65
CA THR A 29 -18.36 -21.39 -14.45
C THR A 29 -18.59 -20.97 -13.00
N GLN A 30 -19.57 -20.10 -12.78
CA GLN A 30 -19.97 -19.69 -11.44
C GLN A 30 -20.43 -20.89 -10.60
N GLY A 31 -21.18 -21.81 -11.21
CA GLY A 31 -21.63 -23.03 -10.54
C GLY A 31 -20.48 -23.91 -10.05
N TYR A 32 -19.44 -24.05 -10.87
CA TYR A 32 -18.24 -24.80 -10.49
C TYR A 32 -17.51 -24.11 -9.32
N LEU A 33 -17.37 -22.81 -9.37
CA LEU A 33 -16.76 -22.04 -8.28
C LEU A 33 -17.58 -22.19 -6.98
N SER A 34 -18.88 -22.10 -7.07
CA SER A 34 -19.78 -22.32 -5.92
C SER A 34 -19.57 -23.70 -5.30
N ASP A 35 -19.47 -24.75 -6.13
CA ASP A 35 -19.22 -26.11 -5.66
C ASP A 35 -17.84 -26.24 -4.98
N VAL A 36 -16.84 -25.59 -5.50
CA VAL A 36 -15.50 -25.54 -4.88
C VAL A 36 -15.54 -24.83 -3.53
N GLU A 37 -16.16 -23.66 -3.48
CA GLU A 37 -16.26 -22.87 -2.24
C GLU A 37 -17.05 -23.60 -1.13
N ASN A 38 -18.07 -24.36 -1.52
CA ASN A 38 -18.88 -25.14 -0.59
C ASN A 38 -18.26 -26.51 -0.25
N GLY A 39 -17.13 -26.85 -0.80
CA GLY A 39 -16.46 -28.11 -0.53
C GLY A 39 -17.04 -29.32 -1.26
N ILE A 40 -17.95 -29.10 -2.20
CA ILE A 40 -18.58 -30.19 -3.01
C ILE A 40 -17.62 -30.75 -4.05
N LYS A 41 -16.79 -29.89 -4.63
CA LYS A 41 -15.77 -30.28 -5.61
C LYS A 41 -14.38 -29.88 -5.16
N ILE A 42 -13.41 -30.71 -5.49
CA ILE A 42 -11.99 -30.42 -5.24
C ILE A 42 -11.43 -29.76 -6.49
N PRO A 43 -10.81 -28.55 -6.39
CA PRO A 43 -10.23 -27.91 -7.55
C PRO A 43 -9.02 -28.68 -8.08
N SER A 44 -8.82 -28.64 -9.40
CA SER A 44 -7.64 -29.23 -10.04
C SER A 44 -6.36 -28.47 -9.64
N ASP A 45 -5.21 -29.12 -9.78
CA ASP A 45 -3.92 -28.49 -9.52
C ASP A 45 -3.71 -27.25 -10.40
N THR A 46 -4.12 -27.32 -11.65
CA THR A 46 -4.07 -26.17 -12.58
C THR A 46 -4.90 -24.99 -12.07
N LEU A 47 -6.10 -25.28 -11.57
CA LEU A 47 -6.96 -24.24 -11.00
C LEU A 47 -6.35 -23.62 -9.73
N LEU A 48 -5.73 -24.45 -8.89
CA LEU A 48 -5.03 -23.96 -7.69
C LEU A 48 -3.87 -23.03 -8.04
N LEU A 49 -3.07 -23.39 -9.03
CA LEU A 49 -1.96 -22.55 -9.50
C LEU A 49 -2.46 -21.23 -10.06
N LEU A 50 -3.51 -21.26 -10.86
CA LEU A 50 -4.12 -20.05 -11.42
C LEU A 50 -4.71 -19.18 -10.32
N PHE A 51 -5.37 -19.77 -9.34
CA PHE A 51 -5.90 -19.08 -8.18
C PHE A 51 -4.80 -18.35 -7.41
N GLU A 52 -3.71 -19.02 -7.11
CA GLU A 52 -2.57 -18.42 -6.40
C GLU A 52 -1.95 -17.28 -7.20
N HIS A 53 -1.82 -17.45 -8.50
CA HIS A 53 -1.28 -16.42 -9.39
C HIS A 53 -2.17 -15.15 -9.40
N ILE A 54 -3.48 -15.32 -9.51
CA ILE A 54 -4.43 -14.21 -9.50
C ILE A 54 -4.43 -13.49 -8.14
N ILE A 55 -4.42 -14.23 -7.04
CA ILE A 55 -4.36 -13.67 -5.69
C ILE A 55 -3.09 -12.84 -5.52
N GLN A 56 -1.95 -13.38 -5.90
CA GLN A 56 -0.66 -12.69 -5.80
C GLN A 56 -0.65 -11.40 -6.63
N SER A 57 -1.17 -11.46 -7.84
CA SER A 57 -1.26 -10.30 -8.74
C SER A 57 -2.13 -9.19 -8.16
N LYS A 58 -3.29 -9.55 -7.58
CA LYS A 58 -4.18 -8.57 -6.94
C LYS A 58 -3.58 -7.97 -5.67
N GLU A 59 -2.90 -8.77 -4.87
CA GLU A 59 -2.19 -8.28 -3.69
C GLU A 59 -1.09 -7.29 -4.07
N GLU A 60 -0.35 -7.54 -5.13
CA GLU A 60 0.66 -6.62 -5.65
C GLU A 60 0.05 -5.29 -6.09
N GLU A 61 -1.08 -5.32 -6.79
CA GLU A 61 -1.81 -4.10 -7.18
C GLU A 61 -2.24 -3.28 -5.95
N MET A 62 -2.77 -3.94 -4.94
CA MET A 62 -3.17 -3.30 -3.70
C MET A 62 -1.98 -2.66 -2.98
N TYR A 63 -0.86 -3.37 -2.90
CA TYR A 63 0.37 -2.84 -2.30
C TYR A 63 0.92 -1.65 -3.07
N LYS A 64 0.93 -1.70 -4.40
CA LYS A 64 1.37 -0.58 -5.25
C LYS A 64 0.54 0.67 -5.00
N ALA A 65 -0.78 0.55 -4.96
CA ALA A 65 -1.68 1.66 -4.68
C ALA A 65 -1.39 2.26 -3.30
N LYS A 66 -1.20 1.42 -2.29
CA LYS A 66 -0.89 1.84 -0.93
C LYS A 66 0.47 2.55 -0.84
N TYR A 67 1.48 2.03 -1.53
CA TYR A 67 2.80 2.67 -1.59
C TYR A 67 2.75 4.02 -2.27
N MET A 68 1.98 4.16 -3.34
CA MET A 68 1.81 5.44 -4.03
C MET A 68 1.18 6.49 -3.12
N MET A 69 0.15 6.13 -2.38
CA MET A 69 -0.49 7.04 -1.41
C MET A 69 0.49 7.49 -0.33
N LEU A 70 1.27 6.55 0.24
CA LEU A 70 2.29 6.86 1.24
C LEU A 70 3.39 7.75 0.69
N ALA A 71 3.81 7.53 -0.54
CA ALA A 71 4.82 8.34 -1.20
C ALA A 71 4.34 9.78 -1.42
N GLU A 72 3.08 9.97 -1.81
CA GLU A 72 2.49 11.31 -1.97
C GLU A 72 2.42 12.05 -0.64
N GLU A 73 1.96 11.41 0.43
CA GLU A 73 1.93 12.00 1.78
C GLU A 73 3.33 12.41 2.24
N HIS A 74 4.33 11.56 1.99
CA HIS A 74 5.71 11.84 2.34
C HIS A 74 6.28 13.03 1.56
N MET A 75 5.97 13.15 0.28
CA MET A 75 6.40 14.29 -0.54
C MET A 75 5.79 15.61 -0.06
N VAL A 76 4.51 15.62 0.29
CA VAL A 76 3.84 16.80 0.84
C VAL A 76 4.51 17.23 2.14
N ALA A 77 4.81 16.30 3.04
CA ALA A 77 5.50 16.59 4.30
C ALA A 77 6.90 17.19 4.07
N LEU A 78 7.66 16.65 3.12
CA LEU A 78 8.97 17.18 2.74
C LEU A 78 8.88 18.60 2.19
N GLN A 79 7.90 18.89 1.34
CA GLN A 79 7.69 20.23 0.81
C GLN A 79 7.38 21.23 1.91
N GLN A 80 6.57 20.86 2.91
CA GLN A 80 6.28 21.70 4.06
C GLN A 80 7.54 22.01 4.89
N VAL A 81 8.39 21.02 5.13
CA VAL A 81 9.66 21.19 5.84
C VAL A 81 10.58 22.14 5.10
N LEU A 82 10.71 21.98 3.78
CA LEU A 82 11.53 22.87 2.93
C LEU A 82 11.03 24.31 2.96
N SER A 83 9.72 24.51 2.89
CA SER A 83 9.11 25.83 2.97
C SER A 83 9.39 26.52 4.32
N LEU A 84 9.31 25.77 5.42
CA LEU A 84 9.65 26.28 6.75
C LEU A 84 11.13 26.65 6.86
N LYS A 85 12.03 25.88 6.28
CA LYS A 85 13.47 26.20 6.21
C LYS A 85 13.72 27.53 5.49
N ASP A 86 13.05 27.76 4.38
CA ASP A 86 13.19 29.00 3.62
C ASP A 86 12.68 30.21 4.42
N GLN A 87 11.58 30.07 5.17
CA GLN A 87 11.06 31.10 6.04
C GLN A 87 12.03 31.44 7.16
N ILE A 88 12.63 30.43 7.80
CA ILE A 88 13.64 30.62 8.85
C ILE A 88 14.86 31.34 8.29
N SER A 89 15.33 30.97 7.13
CA SER A 89 16.46 31.60 6.44
C SER A 89 16.21 33.07 6.14
N SER A 90 14.99 33.40 5.70
CA SER A 90 14.58 34.79 5.48
C SER A 90 14.54 35.62 6.75
N LEU A 91 14.03 35.04 7.85
CA LEU A 91 13.98 35.67 9.16
C LEU A 91 15.39 35.94 9.73
N GLU A 92 16.32 35.02 9.54
CA GLU A 92 17.72 35.21 9.95
C GLU A 92 18.40 36.37 9.22
N LYS A 93 18.06 36.59 7.96
CA LYS A 93 18.58 37.73 7.17
C LYS A 93 18.01 39.08 7.62
N GLU A 94 16.79 39.09 8.15
CA GLU A 94 16.09 40.30 8.61
C GLU A 94 16.52 40.75 10.02
N VAL A 95 17.28 39.94 10.76
CA VAL A 95 17.77 40.27 12.11
C VAL A 95 19.26 40.58 12.03
N PRO A 96 19.68 41.82 11.68
CA PRO A 96 21.09 42.17 11.53
C PRO A 96 21.82 42.37 12.86
N ALA A 97 21.10 42.32 13.97
CA ALA A 97 21.64 42.62 15.31
C ALA A 97 22.10 41.37 16.11
N PHE A 98 22.23 40.20 15.44
CA PHE A 98 22.71 38.99 16.15
C PHE A 98 24.22 39.04 16.28
N PRO A 99 24.78 39.12 17.54
CA PRO A 99 26.23 39.12 17.74
C PRO A 99 26.90 37.87 17.17
N ARG A 100 28.05 38.03 16.52
CA ARG A 100 28.81 36.91 15.92
C ARG A 100 29.06 35.77 16.90
N LYS A 101 29.30 36.05 18.14
CA LYS A 101 29.53 35.05 19.20
C LYS A 101 28.31 34.18 19.47
N LEU A 102 27.11 34.74 19.43
CA LEU A 102 25.86 34.01 19.61
C LEU A 102 25.54 33.14 18.42
N ARG A 103 25.84 33.60 17.19
CA ARG A 103 25.69 32.81 15.98
C ARG A 103 26.56 31.57 15.99
N LYS A 104 27.79 31.64 16.43
CA LYS A 104 28.69 30.49 16.58
C LYS A 104 28.19 29.49 17.63
N LYS A 105 27.68 29.95 18.74
CA LYS A 105 27.11 29.08 19.79
C LYS A 105 25.87 28.35 19.29
N LEU A 106 24.97 29.04 18.60
CA LEU A 106 23.78 28.44 18.02
C LEU A 106 24.11 27.41 16.92
N SER A 107 25.08 27.73 16.09
CA SER A 107 25.57 26.82 15.04
C SER A 107 26.17 25.54 15.64
N ASN A 108 26.94 25.65 16.74
CA ASN A 108 27.53 24.50 17.42
C ASN A 108 26.47 23.63 18.12
N ILE A 109 25.37 24.20 18.57
CA ILE A 109 24.25 23.47 19.18
C ILE A 109 23.48 22.71 18.10
N ILE A 110 23.25 23.30 16.91
CA ILE A 110 22.49 22.71 15.81
C ILE A 110 23.28 21.63 15.09
N THR A 111 24.63 21.76 15.01
CA THR A 111 25.50 20.80 14.32
C THR A 111 25.89 19.58 15.16
N ARG A 112 25.52 19.55 16.42
CA ARG A 112 25.66 18.38 17.29
C ARG A 112 24.41 17.51 17.21
#